data_71c4b555987b4f7396544d55d7d67c53
#
_entry.id   71c4b555987b4f7396544d55d7d67c53
#
_cell.length_a   1.000
_cell.length_b   1.000
_cell.length_c   1.000
_cell.angle_alpha   90.00
_cell.angle_beta   90.00
_cell.angle_gamma   90.00
#
_symmetry.space_group_name_H-M   'P 1'
#
loop_
_entity.id
_entity.type
_entity.pdbx_description
1 polymer ?
#
loop_
_entity_poly.entity_id
_entity_poly.type
_entity_poly.pdbx_seq_one_letter_code
_entity_poly.pdbx_strand_id
1 'polypeptide(L)'
;TCFRKPHSYTAEDVVEISCHGAPVILSFLVECCLERGARAAEPGEFTLRAFLNGRLDLTQAEAIRDLIESRTLYQARVAAQQMEGSVSARLKPHKQVLVDLIARLEAGIDFAEDDVEIMSWEEVLARLETIRADLEKLVQGYAYGRIVREGLSLAIIGRPNVGKSSHINRHLNEDRANDTATPG
;
A
#
# COMPACT_ATOMS: atom_id res chain seq x y z
N THR A 1 -14.45 -13.96 20.01
CA THR A 1 -15.46 -13.24 19.20
C THR A 1 -15.59 -13.94 17.84
N CYS A 2 -16.82 -14.00 17.30
CA CYS A 2 -17.10 -14.63 16.01
C CYS A 2 -17.66 -13.55 15.07
N PHE A 3 -17.04 -13.36 13.94
CA PHE A 3 -17.47 -12.42 12.90
C PHE A 3 -17.98 -13.22 11.71
N ARG A 4 -19.23 -13.01 11.35
CA ARG A 4 -19.86 -13.65 10.20
C ARG A 4 -19.63 -12.85 8.93
N LYS A 5 -19.43 -13.54 7.81
CA LYS A 5 -19.36 -12.93 6.49
C LYS A 5 -20.60 -12.08 6.19
N PRO A 6 -20.46 -10.94 5.52
CA PRO A 6 -19.23 -10.31 5.04
C PRO A 6 -18.57 -9.37 6.07
N HIS A 7 -19.04 -9.33 7.33
CA HIS A 7 -18.68 -8.35 8.36
C HIS A 7 -17.45 -8.77 9.17
N SER A 8 -16.37 -9.15 8.48
CA SER A 8 -15.07 -9.50 9.07
C SER A 8 -13.94 -8.82 8.30
N TYR A 9 -12.71 -8.97 8.78
CA TYR A 9 -11.54 -8.42 8.08
C TYR A 9 -11.34 -9.02 6.69
N THR A 10 -11.53 -10.33 6.54
CA THR A 10 -11.37 -11.04 5.26
C THR A 10 -12.65 -11.14 4.44
N ALA A 11 -13.79 -10.63 4.92
CA ALA A 11 -15.13 -10.86 4.41
C ALA A 11 -15.58 -12.34 4.44
N GLU A 12 -14.84 -13.22 5.12
CA GLU A 12 -15.20 -14.62 5.42
C GLU A 12 -15.65 -14.76 6.87
N ASP A 13 -16.08 -15.94 7.30
CA ASP A 13 -16.30 -16.21 8.72
C ASP A 13 -14.95 -16.20 9.46
N VAL A 14 -14.81 -15.35 10.48
CA VAL A 14 -13.58 -15.19 11.26
C VAL A 14 -13.87 -15.38 12.75
N VAL A 15 -12.99 -16.10 13.42
CA VAL A 15 -12.99 -16.25 14.90
C VAL A 15 -11.75 -15.60 15.47
N GLU A 16 -11.93 -14.71 16.43
CA GLU A 16 -10.86 -14.10 17.20
C GLU A 16 -10.89 -14.61 18.64
N ILE A 17 -9.74 -15.09 19.11
CA ILE A 17 -9.54 -15.57 20.47
C ILE A 17 -8.59 -14.58 21.16
N SER A 18 -9.10 -13.83 22.14
CA SER A 18 -8.31 -12.90 22.94
C SER A 18 -7.96 -13.53 24.28
N CYS A 19 -6.72 -13.41 24.70
CA CYS A 19 -6.25 -13.90 26.01
C CYS A 19 -5.22 -12.94 26.61
N HIS A 20 -4.73 -13.26 27.81
CA HIS A 20 -3.63 -12.52 28.41
C HIS A 20 -2.36 -12.67 27.56
N GLY A 21 -1.54 -11.60 27.48
CA GLY A 21 -0.37 -11.52 26.60
C GLY A 21 0.83 -12.36 27.04
N ALA A 22 0.65 -13.42 27.83
CA ALA A 22 1.72 -14.33 28.19
C ALA A 22 2.07 -15.23 26.98
N PRO A 23 3.34 -15.24 26.51
CA PRO A 23 3.74 -16.03 25.32
C PRO A 23 3.34 -17.51 25.42
N VAL A 24 3.45 -18.12 26.60
CA VAL A 24 3.09 -19.52 26.82
C VAL A 24 1.60 -19.79 26.57
N ILE A 25 0.72 -18.87 26.95
CA ILE A 25 -0.74 -19.02 26.74
C ILE A 25 -1.05 -18.85 25.26
N LEU A 26 -0.42 -17.89 24.58
CA LEU A 26 -0.59 -17.67 23.14
C LEU A 26 -0.14 -18.89 22.33
N SER A 27 1.06 -19.42 22.62
CA SER A 27 1.57 -20.64 21.96
C SER A 27 0.63 -21.84 22.19
N PHE A 28 0.19 -22.06 23.42
CA PHE A 28 -0.75 -23.15 23.75
C PHE A 28 -2.07 -23.05 22.96
N LEU A 29 -2.65 -21.83 22.82
CA LEU A 29 -3.87 -21.65 22.04
C LEU A 29 -3.65 -21.93 20.56
N VAL A 30 -2.51 -21.51 20.00
CA VAL A 30 -2.15 -21.81 18.62
C VAL A 30 -2.03 -23.33 18.43
N GLU A 31 -1.31 -24.03 19.32
CA GLU A 31 -1.18 -25.50 19.27
C GLU A 31 -2.54 -26.18 19.32
N CYS A 32 -3.41 -25.76 20.23
CA CYS A 32 -4.78 -26.29 20.31
C CYS A 32 -5.59 -26.09 19.00
N CYS A 33 -5.38 -25.00 18.30
CA CYS A 33 -6.02 -24.79 17.00
C CYS A 33 -5.45 -25.72 15.92
N LEU A 34 -4.12 -25.88 15.89
CA LEU A 34 -3.44 -26.76 14.94
C LEU A 34 -3.87 -28.24 15.12
N GLU A 35 -3.91 -28.71 16.36
CA GLU A 35 -4.40 -30.07 16.70
C GLU A 35 -5.83 -30.35 16.24
N ARG A 36 -6.64 -29.30 16.11
CA ARG A 36 -8.05 -29.37 15.65
C ARG A 36 -8.21 -29.15 14.15
N GLY A 37 -7.11 -29.17 13.39
CA GLY A 37 -7.12 -29.11 11.94
C GLY A 37 -6.98 -27.72 11.34
N ALA A 38 -6.71 -26.69 12.14
CA ALA A 38 -6.26 -25.41 11.59
C ALA A 38 -4.84 -25.55 11.05
N ARG A 39 -4.43 -24.65 10.17
CA ARG A 39 -3.03 -24.48 9.75
C ARG A 39 -2.56 -23.06 10.06
N ALA A 40 -1.25 -22.90 10.19
CA ALA A 40 -0.67 -21.57 10.26
C ALA A 40 -0.93 -20.81 8.93
N ALA A 41 -1.30 -19.54 9.04
CA ALA A 41 -1.45 -18.68 7.88
C ALA A 41 -0.07 -18.26 7.33
N GLU A 42 0.01 -18.12 6.02
CA GLU A 42 1.18 -17.54 5.36
C GLU A 42 1.29 -16.03 5.66
N PRO A 43 2.48 -15.46 5.63
CA PRO A 43 2.64 -14.01 5.79
C PRO A 43 1.78 -13.23 4.80
N GLY A 44 0.93 -12.32 5.31
CA GLY A 44 0.02 -11.53 4.48
C GLY A 44 -1.25 -12.23 4.02
N GLU A 45 -1.49 -13.50 4.38
CA GLU A 45 -2.64 -14.28 3.91
C GLU A 45 -3.99 -13.64 4.27
N PHE A 46 -4.15 -13.07 5.46
CA PHE A 46 -5.39 -12.38 5.85
C PHE A 46 -5.68 -11.18 4.94
N THR A 47 -4.66 -10.39 4.64
CA THR A 47 -4.77 -9.23 3.74
C THR A 47 -5.04 -9.66 2.30
N LEU A 48 -4.39 -10.73 1.83
CA LEU A 48 -4.65 -11.31 0.52
C LEU A 48 -6.11 -11.78 0.39
N ARG A 49 -6.65 -12.47 1.40
CA ARG A 49 -8.06 -12.90 1.41
C ARG A 49 -9.01 -11.72 1.41
N ALA A 50 -8.72 -10.67 2.19
CA ALA A 50 -9.51 -9.45 2.19
C ALA A 50 -9.53 -8.78 0.81
N PHE A 51 -8.40 -8.76 0.09
CA PHE A 51 -8.30 -8.28 -1.29
C PHE A 51 -9.10 -9.16 -2.27
N LEU A 52 -8.91 -10.47 -2.25
CA LEU A 52 -9.61 -11.42 -3.14
C LEU A 52 -11.12 -11.38 -2.95
N ASN A 53 -11.60 -11.13 -1.74
CA ASN A 53 -13.02 -11.02 -1.41
C ASN A 53 -13.56 -9.57 -1.61
N GLY A 54 -12.79 -8.66 -2.20
CA GLY A 54 -13.21 -7.29 -2.51
C GLY A 54 -13.40 -6.38 -1.28
N ARG A 55 -12.89 -6.78 -0.10
CA ARG A 55 -12.94 -5.98 1.12
C ARG A 55 -11.95 -4.83 1.08
N LEU A 56 -10.79 -5.06 0.46
CA LEU A 56 -9.72 -4.10 0.23
C LEU A 56 -9.38 -4.08 -1.26
N ASP A 57 -8.95 -2.94 -1.76
CA ASP A 57 -8.28 -2.87 -3.06
C ASP A 57 -6.76 -3.07 -2.93
N LEU A 58 -6.05 -3.15 -4.07
CA LEU A 58 -4.62 -3.43 -4.08
C LEU A 58 -3.83 -2.33 -3.36
N THR A 59 -4.20 -1.06 -3.55
CA THR A 59 -3.47 0.07 -2.92
C THR A 59 -3.65 0.08 -1.41
N GLN A 60 -4.82 -0.33 -0.92
CA GLN A 60 -5.09 -0.51 0.50
C GLN A 60 -4.31 -1.69 1.09
N ALA A 61 -4.23 -2.81 0.35
CA ALA A 61 -3.47 -3.97 0.79
C ALA A 61 -1.96 -3.67 0.89
N GLU A 62 -1.40 -2.92 -0.06
CA GLU A 62 -0.02 -2.43 -0.02
C GLU A 62 0.21 -1.47 1.16
N ALA A 63 -0.75 -0.59 1.43
CA ALA A 63 -0.67 0.37 2.53
C ALA A 63 -0.63 -0.31 3.90
N ILE A 64 -1.27 -1.47 4.09
CA ILE A 64 -1.16 -2.27 5.31
C ILE A 64 0.29 -2.71 5.55
N ARG A 65 0.97 -3.16 4.51
CA ARG A 65 2.39 -3.51 4.60
C ARG A 65 3.24 -2.29 4.97
N ASP A 66 3.02 -1.16 4.29
CA ASP A 66 3.76 0.07 4.56
C ASP A 66 3.53 0.57 6.00
N LEU A 67 2.32 0.38 6.55
CA LEU A 67 2.02 0.69 7.94
C LEU A 67 2.80 -0.19 8.92
N ILE A 68 2.87 -1.49 8.65
CA ILE A 68 3.62 -2.45 9.49
C ILE A 68 5.12 -2.17 9.44
N GLU A 69 5.66 -1.82 8.27
CA GLU A 69 7.09 -1.55 8.05
C GLU A 69 7.49 -0.10 8.43
N SER A 70 6.53 0.75 8.80
CA SER A 70 6.77 2.16 9.11
C SER A 70 7.74 2.33 10.29
N ARG A 71 8.71 3.24 10.14
CA ARG A 71 9.72 3.55 11.17
C ARG A 71 9.50 4.92 11.82
N THR A 72 8.61 5.74 11.25
CA THR A 72 8.29 7.06 11.76
C THR A 72 6.77 7.25 11.83
N LEU A 73 6.32 8.11 12.75
CA LEU A 73 4.90 8.48 12.84
C LEU A 73 4.37 9.10 11.55
N TYR A 74 5.22 9.79 10.80
CA TYR A 74 4.84 10.38 9.52
C TYR A 74 4.56 9.29 8.48
N GLN A 75 5.44 8.29 8.36
CA GLN A 75 5.21 7.12 7.50
C GLN A 75 3.92 6.39 7.88
N ALA A 76 3.72 6.12 9.16
CA ALA A 76 2.51 5.47 9.65
C ALA A 76 1.23 6.25 9.30
N ARG A 77 1.25 7.59 9.44
CA ARG A 77 0.10 8.44 9.05
C ARG A 77 -0.18 8.38 7.55
N VAL A 78 0.86 8.45 6.72
CA VAL A 78 0.69 8.36 5.25
C VAL A 78 0.12 6.99 4.87
N ALA A 79 0.67 5.90 5.42
CA ALA A 79 0.17 4.55 5.18
C ALA A 79 -1.29 4.37 5.67
N ALA A 80 -1.65 4.92 6.83
CA ALA A 80 -3.03 4.89 7.32
C ALA A 80 -4.00 5.61 6.36
N GLN A 81 -3.64 6.77 5.84
CA GLN A 81 -4.46 7.48 4.84
C GLN A 81 -4.61 6.69 3.52
N GLN A 82 -3.56 5.99 3.09
CA GLN A 82 -3.63 5.12 1.92
C GLN A 82 -4.53 3.91 2.19
N MET A 83 -4.45 3.32 3.38
CA MET A 83 -5.32 2.23 3.82
C MET A 83 -6.80 2.65 3.86
N GLU A 84 -7.11 3.92 4.15
CA GLU A 84 -8.45 4.50 4.04
C GLU A 84 -8.92 4.70 2.59
N GLY A 85 -8.07 4.39 1.58
CA GLY A 85 -8.41 4.44 0.16
C GLY A 85 -8.16 5.80 -0.51
N SER A 86 -7.28 6.63 0.04
CA SER A 86 -6.99 7.96 -0.52
C SER A 86 -6.45 7.91 -1.95
N VAL A 87 -5.66 6.88 -2.31
CA VAL A 87 -5.13 6.68 -3.66
C VAL A 87 -6.24 6.22 -4.60
N SER A 88 -7.02 5.22 -4.20
CA SER A 88 -8.14 4.70 -4.98
C SER A 88 -9.21 5.76 -5.25
N ALA A 89 -9.50 6.62 -4.28
CA ALA A 89 -10.42 7.73 -4.45
C ALA A 89 -9.95 8.71 -5.54
N ARG A 90 -8.64 8.93 -5.68
CA ARG A 90 -8.06 9.77 -6.74
C ARG A 90 -8.09 9.09 -8.11
N LEU A 91 -7.90 7.77 -8.18
CA LEU A 91 -7.89 7.01 -9.43
C LEU A 91 -9.28 6.67 -9.95
N LYS A 92 -10.28 6.55 -9.06
CA LYS A 92 -11.65 6.15 -9.41
C LYS A 92 -12.29 7.00 -10.52
N PRO A 93 -12.20 8.35 -10.52
CA PRO A 93 -12.77 9.16 -11.61
C PRO A 93 -12.16 8.82 -12.97
N HIS A 94 -10.84 8.67 -13.05
CA HIS A 94 -10.15 8.33 -14.30
C HIS A 94 -10.52 6.94 -14.80
N LYS A 95 -10.61 5.96 -13.89
CA LYS A 95 -11.10 4.61 -14.21
C LYS A 95 -12.51 4.66 -14.79
N GLN A 96 -13.41 5.46 -14.21
CA GLN A 96 -14.79 5.57 -14.70
C GLN A 96 -14.85 6.16 -16.11
N VAL A 97 -14.07 7.19 -16.40
CA VAL A 97 -13.99 7.77 -17.76
C VAL A 97 -13.44 6.74 -18.77
N LEU A 98 -12.44 5.94 -18.39
CA LEU A 98 -11.92 4.87 -19.26
C LEU A 98 -12.96 3.79 -19.52
N VAL A 99 -13.72 3.36 -18.51
CA VAL A 99 -14.79 2.37 -18.66
C VAL A 99 -15.90 2.92 -19.59
N ASP A 100 -16.29 4.18 -19.45
CA ASP A 100 -17.27 4.83 -20.31
C ASP A 100 -16.76 4.93 -21.78
N LEU A 101 -15.47 5.26 -21.95
CA LEU A 101 -14.86 5.27 -23.28
C LEU A 101 -14.87 3.89 -23.94
N ILE A 102 -14.48 2.84 -23.19
CA ILE A 102 -14.49 1.46 -23.68
C ILE A 102 -15.91 1.07 -24.10
N ALA A 103 -16.90 1.28 -23.25
CA ALA A 103 -18.30 0.95 -23.55
C ALA A 103 -18.82 1.64 -24.82
N ARG A 104 -18.45 2.93 -25.03
CA ARG A 104 -18.82 3.67 -26.23
C ARG A 104 -18.12 3.18 -27.49
N LEU A 105 -16.83 2.82 -27.38
CA LEU A 105 -16.06 2.26 -28.51
C LEU A 105 -16.60 0.87 -28.89
N GLU A 106 -16.92 0.02 -27.91
CA GLU A 106 -17.56 -1.27 -28.14
C GLU A 106 -18.91 -1.12 -28.84
N ALA A 107 -19.76 -0.20 -28.34
CA ALA A 107 -21.04 0.10 -29.00
C ALA A 107 -20.85 0.60 -30.45
N GLY A 108 -19.83 1.43 -30.72
CA GLY A 108 -19.50 1.89 -32.08
C GLY A 108 -19.06 0.77 -33.02
N ILE A 109 -18.42 -0.27 -32.47
CA ILE A 109 -18.03 -1.46 -33.24
C ILE A 109 -19.25 -2.34 -33.53
N ASP A 110 -20.10 -2.57 -32.52
CA ASP A 110 -21.28 -3.44 -32.63
C ASP A 110 -22.34 -2.87 -33.57
N PHE A 111 -22.48 -1.55 -33.64
CA PHE A 111 -23.45 -0.85 -34.49
C PHE A 111 -22.83 -0.17 -35.72
N ALA A 112 -21.64 -0.63 -36.14
CA ALA A 112 -20.93 -0.05 -37.31
C ALA A 112 -21.74 -0.10 -38.61
N GLU A 113 -22.70 -1.02 -38.75
CA GLU A 113 -23.58 -1.16 -39.90
C GLU A 113 -24.71 -0.10 -39.97
N ASP A 114 -24.97 0.58 -38.84
CA ASP A 114 -26.06 1.55 -38.74
C ASP A 114 -25.64 3.00 -39.03
N ASP A 115 -24.40 3.25 -39.52
CA ASP A 115 -23.82 4.58 -39.77
C ASP A 115 -23.89 5.55 -38.57
N VAL A 116 -23.95 5.05 -37.34
CA VAL A 116 -24.02 5.88 -36.14
C VAL A 116 -22.61 6.09 -35.57
N GLU A 117 -22.06 7.28 -35.79
CA GLU A 117 -20.82 7.70 -35.13
C GLU A 117 -21.12 8.02 -33.67
N ILE A 118 -20.83 7.08 -32.76
CA ILE A 118 -21.14 7.22 -31.31
C ILE A 118 -20.19 8.23 -30.66
N MET A 119 -18.95 8.34 -31.12
CA MET A 119 -17.94 9.28 -30.63
C MET A 119 -16.84 9.51 -31.66
N SER A 120 -16.45 10.76 -31.90
CA SER A 120 -15.33 11.07 -32.80
C SER A 120 -13.98 10.74 -32.19
N TRP A 121 -12.99 10.43 -33.03
CA TRP A 121 -11.63 10.15 -32.58
C TRP A 121 -10.99 11.34 -31.85
N GLU A 122 -11.30 12.55 -32.24
CA GLU A 122 -10.86 13.79 -31.59
C GLU A 122 -11.35 13.84 -30.14
N GLU A 123 -12.59 13.47 -29.90
CA GLU A 123 -13.19 13.44 -28.56
C GLU A 123 -12.55 12.34 -27.70
N VAL A 124 -12.30 11.14 -28.27
CA VAL A 124 -11.60 10.04 -27.59
C VAL A 124 -10.20 10.49 -27.15
N LEU A 125 -9.43 11.07 -28.08
CA LEU A 125 -8.07 11.53 -27.81
C LEU A 125 -8.04 12.65 -26.78
N ALA A 126 -8.95 13.60 -26.82
CA ALA A 126 -9.03 14.70 -25.85
C ALA A 126 -9.29 14.17 -24.42
N ARG A 127 -10.18 13.18 -24.26
CA ARG A 127 -10.45 12.55 -22.97
C ARG A 127 -9.25 11.76 -22.44
N LEU A 128 -8.58 10.99 -23.30
CA LEU A 128 -7.37 10.26 -22.95
C LEU A 128 -6.23 11.20 -22.53
N GLU A 129 -6.06 12.31 -23.25
CA GLU A 129 -5.04 13.32 -22.94
C GLU A 129 -5.27 13.97 -21.57
N THR A 130 -6.53 14.25 -21.22
CA THR A 130 -6.89 14.77 -19.90
C THR A 130 -6.51 13.79 -18.79
N ILE A 131 -6.86 12.50 -18.97
CA ILE A 131 -6.50 11.44 -18.00
C ILE A 131 -4.98 11.33 -17.90
N ARG A 132 -4.26 11.32 -19.03
CA ARG A 132 -2.79 11.24 -19.08
C ARG A 132 -2.15 12.37 -18.28
N ALA A 133 -2.59 13.62 -18.51
CA ALA A 133 -2.05 14.78 -17.82
C ALA A 133 -2.26 14.73 -16.28
N ASP A 134 -3.43 14.24 -15.84
CA ASP A 134 -3.71 14.12 -14.42
C ASP A 134 -2.92 12.98 -13.76
N LEU A 135 -2.74 11.83 -14.44
CA LEU A 135 -1.90 10.74 -13.96
C LEU A 135 -0.43 11.15 -13.92
N GLU A 136 0.06 11.93 -14.89
CA GLU A 136 1.43 12.47 -14.88
C GLU A 136 1.70 13.36 -13.65
N LYS A 137 0.73 14.19 -13.24
CA LYS A 137 0.84 14.98 -11.99
C LYS A 137 0.98 14.08 -10.76
N LEU A 138 0.25 12.96 -10.72
CA LEU A 138 0.38 11.99 -9.62
C LEU A 138 1.77 11.33 -9.62
N VAL A 139 2.29 10.96 -10.79
CA VAL A 139 3.63 10.36 -10.95
C VAL A 139 4.74 11.33 -10.56
N GLN A 140 4.61 12.62 -10.86
CA GLN A 140 5.61 13.63 -10.46
C GLN A 140 5.81 13.69 -8.93
N GLY A 141 4.79 13.37 -8.15
CA GLY A 141 4.89 13.26 -6.69
C GLY A 141 5.63 12.01 -6.20
N TYR A 142 5.91 11.04 -7.07
CA TYR A 142 6.47 9.73 -6.71
C TYR A 142 7.83 9.81 -6.02
N ALA A 143 8.73 10.67 -6.52
CA ALA A 143 10.08 10.81 -5.96
C ALA A 143 10.04 11.25 -4.48
N TYR A 144 9.15 12.18 -4.14
CA TYR A 144 8.93 12.60 -2.75
C TYR A 144 8.28 11.47 -1.92
N GLY A 145 7.25 10.83 -2.46
CA GLY A 145 6.58 9.70 -1.80
C GLY A 145 7.53 8.55 -1.50
N ARG A 146 8.46 8.25 -2.41
CA ARG A 146 9.49 7.24 -2.20
C ARG A 146 10.44 7.59 -1.04
N ILE A 147 10.89 8.84 -0.94
CA ILE A 147 11.72 9.29 0.19
C ILE A 147 10.95 9.15 1.50
N VAL A 148 9.66 9.47 1.51
CA VAL A 148 8.80 9.31 2.69
C VAL A 148 8.67 7.85 3.10
N ARG A 149 8.51 6.93 2.14
CA ARG A 149 8.32 5.50 2.37
C ARG A 149 9.62 4.79 2.77
N GLU A 150 10.68 4.98 1.99
CA GLU A 150 11.95 4.25 2.12
C GLU A 150 12.94 4.96 3.07
N GLY A 151 12.73 6.25 3.30
CA GLY A 151 13.70 7.10 3.96
C GLY A 151 14.82 7.54 3.01
N LEU A 152 15.70 8.37 3.53
CA LEU A 152 16.90 8.83 2.81
C LEU A 152 18.13 8.10 3.38
N SER A 153 18.81 7.33 2.53
CA SER A 153 20.11 6.77 2.88
C SER A 153 21.20 7.79 2.63
N LEU A 154 21.86 8.24 3.69
CA LEU A 154 22.96 9.20 3.64
C LEU A 154 24.25 8.54 4.09
N ALA A 155 25.29 8.57 3.24
CA ALA A 155 26.63 8.16 3.59
C ALA A 155 27.53 9.40 3.80
N ILE A 156 28.15 9.51 4.98
CA ILE A 156 29.12 10.57 5.27
C ILE A 156 30.52 10.00 5.14
N ILE A 157 31.23 10.44 4.10
CA ILE A 157 32.57 9.95 3.77
C ILE A 157 33.61 11.04 4.15
N GLY A 158 34.74 10.64 4.71
CA GLY A 158 35.84 11.55 5.05
C GLY A 158 36.95 10.84 5.83
N ARG A 159 38.08 11.54 6.01
CA ARG A 159 39.24 11.02 6.76
C ARG A 159 38.83 10.60 8.18
N PRO A 160 39.54 9.65 8.82
CA PRO A 160 39.35 9.31 10.24
C PRO A 160 39.46 10.57 11.12
N ASN A 161 38.72 10.60 12.22
CA ASN A 161 38.79 11.64 13.27
C ASN A 161 38.51 13.09 12.83
N VAL A 162 37.76 13.32 11.74
CA VAL A 162 37.32 14.67 11.30
C VAL A 162 35.94 15.07 11.83
N GLY A 163 35.39 14.32 12.80
CA GLY A 163 34.12 14.68 13.43
C GLY A 163 32.85 14.16 12.73
N LYS A 164 32.97 13.13 11.87
CA LYS A 164 31.79 12.53 11.17
C LYS A 164 30.72 12.05 12.14
N SER A 165 31.11 11.27 13.13
CA SER A 165 30.18 10.71 14.13
C SER A 165 29.53 11.79 14.98
N SER A 166 30.31 12.81 15.38
CA SER A 166 29.76 13.95 16.12
C SER A 166 28.75 14.76 15.30
N HIS A 167 28.96 14.86 13.96
CA HIS A 167 28.03 15.52 13.06
C HIS A 167 26.71 14.74 12.92
N ILE A 168 26.80 13.40 12.75
CA ILE A 168 25.63 12.54 12.68
C ILE A 168 24.86 12.58 14.00
N ASN A 169 25.55 12.42 15.15
CA ASN A 169 24.91 12.41 16.47
C ASN A 169 24.20 13.75 16.76
N ARG A 170 24.76 14.86 16.31
CA ARG A 170 24.13 16.18 16.45
C ARG A 170 22.85 16.33 15.61
N HIS A 171 22.80 15.72 14.43
CA HIS A 171 21.60 15.72 13.59
C HIS A 171 20.51 14.78 14.10
N LEU A 172 20.89 13.67 14.69
CA LEU A 172 19.95 12.68 15.23
C LEU A 172 19.47 13.02 16.65
N ASN A 173 20.08 14.02 17.33
CA ASN A 173 19.93 14.29 18.76
C ASN A 173 20.14 13.05 19.65
N GLU A 174 20.90 12.06 19.19
CA GLU A 174 21.13 10.79 19.85
C GLU A 174 22.56 10.29 19.60
N ASP A 175 23.20 9.67 20.60
CA ASP A 175 24.50 9.02 20.46
C ASP A 175 24.36 7.62 19.82
N ARG A 176 24.05 7.57 18.53
CA ARG A 176 23.86 6.31 17.78
C ARG A 176 25.01 5.96 16.83
N ALA A 177 25.89 6.89 16.52
CA ALA A 177 27.02 6.63 15.63
C ALA A 177 28.18 6.03 16.43
N ASN A 178 28.47 4.75 16.22
CA ASN A 178 29.67 4.11 16.74
C ASN A 178 30.90 4.52 15.91
N ASP A 179 31.89 5.10 16.56
CA ASP A 179 33.20 5.37 15.98
C ASP A 179 33.97 4.04 15.95
N THR A 180 33.95 3.33 14.82
CA THR A 180 34.86 2.22 14.63
C THR A 180 36.22 2.80 14.22
N ALA A 181 37.18 2.77 15.12
CA ALA A 181 38.56 3.23 14.89
C ALA A 181 39.37 2.32 13.92
N THR A 182 38.76 1.30 13.37
CA THR A 182 39.36 0.40 12.37
C THR A 182 38.92 0.83 10.96
N PRO A 183 39.86 1.14 10.05
CA PRO A 183 39.57 1.32 8.64
C PRO A 183 39.17 -0.04 8.07
N GLY A 184 37.91 -0.15 7.55
CA GLY A 184 37.47 -1.25 6.71
C GLY A 184 37.94 -1.07 5.29
#